data_2abcea4c50b01e044f6fca7714c579c7
#
_entry.id   2abcea4c50b01e044f6fca7714c579c7
#
_cell.length_a   1.000
_cell.length_b   1.000
_cell.length_c   1.000
_cell.angle_alpha   90.00
_cell.angle_beta   90.00
_cell.angle_gamma   90.00
#
_symmetry.space_group_name_H-M   'P 1'
#
loop_
_entity.id
_entity.type
_entity.pdbx_description
1 polymer ?
#
loop_
_entity_poly.entity_id
_entity_poly.type
_entity_poly.pdbx_seq_one_letter_code
_entity_poly.pdbx_strand_id
1 'polypeptide(L)'
;MKTVFRKYTFLLALLIILALLATQIKWIVYSIRFQDKVFEKSVELALSETMTNLTADKPLCSKVKACVDCDSIRLKAQLASSGVWQKIHDAIQNELESYDIDLDFEMYILEDGSEELKVIEAEYDKGLYYSRCMGGIIGQTGYQLVVEFPSRTRFFFATAGTMFLGSVILIFLLILSLLYLLRIYNREIRIAKHTKELLNNVSHEFKTPLSSIALASNMIRKKRYGEDEQKLTSYAELISKENRKLQNLVESLLRLEAVERNEFDYNKEETAIEDVVKEAASTCEMLLNERYGQITYDFEAGSTPVFIDRLHFINVFVNLLSNAIKYSKRNPAIEIVTRTENHSLVIWVKDNGIGIPVKFQKYIFDKYYRVPTGDVHNAKGFGIGLAYVKQIIEAHNGTIVVESTSDEGTVFRIQLPLEKS
;
A
#
# COMPACT_ATOMS: atom_id res chain seq x y z
N MET A 1 -3.68 12.07 25.62
CA MET A 1 -2.93 10.90 26.10
C MET A 1 -2.93 9.73 25.10
N LYS A 2 -4.10 9.30 24.56
CA LYS A 2 -4.18 8.18 23.58
C LYS A 2 -3.37 8.37 22.29
N THR A 3 -3.30 9.58 21.73
CA THR A 3 -2.55 9.88 20.50
C THR A 3 -1.03 9.83 20.68
N VAL A 4 -0.54 10.24 21.83
CA VAL A 4 0.88 10.21 22.19
C VAL A 4 1.34 8.77 22.39
N PHE A 5 0.56 7.96 23.13
CA PHE A 5 0.81 6.54 23.34
C PHE A 5 0.86 5.77 21.99
N ARG A 6 -0.07 6.04 21.08
CA ARG A 6 -0.13 5.42 19.74
C ARG A 6 1.09 5.76 18.86
N LYS A 7 1.59 7.00 18.96
CA LYS A 7 2.82 7.39 18.25
C LYS A 7 4.04 6.60 18.75
N TYR A 8 4.15 6.41 20.05
CA TYR A 8 5.25 5.63 20.63
C TYR A 8 5.14 4.13 20.30
N THR A 9 3.95 3.56 20.32
CA THR A 9 3.76 2.15 19.91
C THR A 9 4.10 1.92 18.44
N PHE A 10 3.74 2.87 17.55
CA PHE A 10 4.14 2.81 16.15
C PHE A 10 5.65 2.91 15.97
N LEU A 11 6.31 3.87 16.63
CA LEU A 11 7.76 4.03 16.60
C LEU A 11 8.49 2.78 17.15
N LEU A 12 7.98 2.18 18.22
CA LEU A 12 8.52 0.95 18.77
C LEU A 12 8.39 -0.21 17.78
N ALA A 13 7.23 -0.40 17.18
CA ALA A 13 7.00 -1.44 16.16
C ALA A 13 7.92 -1.26 14.94
N LEU A 14 8.07 -0.03 14.46
CA LEU A 14 8.99 0.32 13.38
C LEU A 14 10.44 -0.04 13.74
N LEU A 15 10.87 0.32 14.95
CA LEU A 15 12.22 0.04 15.43
C LEU A 15 12.49 -1.46 15.53
N ILE A 16 11.51 -2.24 16.02
CA ILE A 16 11.60 -3.70 16.08
C ILE A 16 11.74 -4.30 14.67
N ILE A 17 10.94 -3.87 13.71
CA ILE A 17 11.01 -4.35 12.31
C ILE A 17 12.38 -4.03 11.69
N LEU A 18 12.89 -2.81 11.90
CA LEU A 18 14.21 -2.42 11.40
C LEU A 18 15.34 -3.22 12.05
N ALA A 19 15.25 -3.50 13.36
CA ALA A 19 16.21 -4.33 14.05
C ALA A 19 16.19 -5.77 13.52
N LEU A 20 15.00 -6.34 13.27
CA LEU A 20 14.85 -7.66 12.66
C LEU A 20 15.43 -7.72 11.25
N LEU A 21 15.20 -6.70 10.41
CA LEU A 21 15.80 -6.62 9.07
C LEU A 21 17.34 -6.57 9.16
N ALA A 22 17.88 -5.76 10.04
CA ALA A 22 19.33 -5.67 10.24
C ALA A 22 19.94 -7.00 10.72
N THR A 23 19.27 -7.72 11.63
CA THR A 23 19.72 -9.03 12.09
C THR A 23 19.65 -10.08 10.98
N GLN A 24 18.64 -10.05 10.11
CA GLN A 24 18.52 -10.96 8.95
C GLN A 24 19.64 -10.74 7.94
N ILE A 25 19.93 -9.47 7.58
CA ILE A 25 21.04 -9.14 6.67
C ILE A 25 22.37 -9.64 7.26
N LYS A 26 22.61 -9.35 8.53
CA LYS A 26 23.83 -9.81 9.23
C LYS A 26 23.92 -11.34 9.21
N TRP A 27 22.82 -12.03 9.45
CA TRP A 27 22.78 -13.50 9.45
C TRP A 27 23.09 -14.09 8.07
N ILE A 28 22.54 -13.52 6.98
CA ILE A 28 22.83 -13.93 5.59
C ILE A 28 24.33 -13.77 5.31
N VAL A 29 24.93 -12.63 5.61
CA VAL A 29 26.36 -12.38 5.39
C VAL A 29 27.22 -13.35 6.19
N TYR A 30 26.83 -13.63 7.44
CA TYR A 30 27.52 -14.60 8.27
C TYR A 30 27.39 -16.02 7.72
N SER A 31 26.21 -16.43 7.28
CA SER A 31 25.96 -17.75 6.68
C SER A 31 26.81 -17.98 5.43
N ILE A 32 26.90 -16.99 4.54
CA ILE A 32 27.75 -17.09 3.34
C ILE A 32 29.21 -17.30 3.74
N ARG A 33 29.72 -16.46 4.63
CA ARG A 33 31.14 -16.59 5.10
C ARG A 33 31.41 -17.89 5.82
N PHE A 34 30.45 -18.40 6.53
CA PHE A 34 30.56 -19.69 7.23
C PHE A 34 30.63 -20.84 6.24
N GLN A 35 29.78 -20.85 5.22
CA GLN A 35 29.77 -21.86 4.17
C GLN A 35 31.06 -21.83 3.34
N ASP A 36 31.63 -20.67 3.03
CA ASP A 36 32.93 -20.54 2.37
C ASP A 36 34.01 -21.26 3.19
N LYS A 37 34.08 -21.02 4.49
CA LYS A 37 35.06 -21.66 5.37
C LYS A 37 34.86 -23.18 5.49
N VAL A 38 33.60 -23.64 5.52
CA VAL A 38 33.27 -25.07 5.54
C VAL A 38 33.74 -25.71 4.27
N PHE A 39 33.43 -25.13 3.11
CA PHE A 39 33.88 -25.63 1.82
C PHE A 39 35.41 -25.74 1.73
N GLU A 40 36.11 -24.63 2.03
CA GLU A 40 37.58 -24.57 2.06
C GLU A 40 38.18 -25.69 2.92
N LYS A 41 37.66 -25.85 4.15
CA LYS A 41 38.12 -26.87 5.07
C LYS A 41 37.84 -28.28 4.58
N SER A 42 36.68 -28.51 4.00
CA SER A 42 36.31 -29.83 3.42
C SER A 42 37.18 -30.22 2.27
N VAL A 43 37.42 -29.30 1.32
CA VAL A 43 38.36 -29.55 0.19
C VAL A 43 39.77 -29.82 0.70
N GLU A 44 40.24 -29.03 1.68
CA GLU A 44 41.57 -29.23 2.26
C GLU A 44 41.74 -30.61 2.90
N LEU A 45 40.71 -31.08 3.62
CA LEU A 45 40.72 -32.40 4.22
C LEU A 45 40.65 -33.52 3.17
N ALA A 46 39.73 -33.40 2.22
CA ALA A 46 39.59 -34.38 1.13
C ALA A 46 40.88 -34.53 0.33
N LEU A 47 41.55 -33.45 -0.06
CA LEU A 47 42.83 -33.51 -0.72
C LEU A 47 43.95 -34.09 0.14
N SER A 48 43.98 -33.82 1.41
CA SER A 48 44.96 -34.39 2.34
C SER A 48 44.77 -35.90 2.47
N GLU A 49 43.53 -36.36 2.56
CA GLU A 49 43.18 -37.78 2.67
C GLU A 49 43.47 -38.52 1.35
N THR A 50 43.12 -37.93 0.22
CA THR A 50 43.47 -38.39 -1.12
C THR A 50 44.99 -38.61 -1.26
N MET A 51 45.79 -37.61 -0.85
CA MET A 51 47.25 -37.71 -0.89
C MET A 51 47.80 -38.84 -0.02
N THR A 52 47.21 -39.06 1.14
CA THR A 52 47.60 -40.15 2.08
C THR A 52 47.29 -41.51 1.44
N ASN A 53 46.09 -41.66 0.91
CA ASN A 53 45.64 -42.90 0.25
C ASN A 53 46.47 -43.23 -1.02
N LEU A 54 46.73 -42.20 -1.86
CA LEU A 54 47.59 -42.38 -3.05
C LEU A 54 49.05 -42.71 -2.69
N THR A 55 49.59 -42.17 -1.61
CA THR A 55 50.93 -42.47 -1.12
C THR A 55 51.05 -43.92 -0.64
N ALA A 56 50.01 -44.53 -0.12
CA ALA A 56 49.96 -45.95 0.30
C ALA A 56 49.92 -46.90 -0.90
N ASP A 57 49.51 -46.47 -2.08
CA ASP A 57 49.49 -47.26 -3.31
C ASP A 57 50.90 -47.32 -3.97
N LYS A 58 51.75 -48.25 -3.49
CA LYS A 58 53.10 -48.43 -4.01
C LYS A 58 53.20 -48.66 -5.54
N PRO A 59 52.35 -49.46 -6.19
CA PRO A 59 52.30 -49.62 -7.66
C PRO A 59 52.03 -48.27 -8.39
N LEU A 60 51.16 -47.45 -7.90
CA LEU A 60 50.83 -46.12 -8.44
C LEU A 60 52.05 -45.19 -8.31
N CYS A 61 52.65 -45.12 -7.09
CA CYS A 61 53.83 -44.32 -6.85
C CYS A 61 55.01 -44.66 -7.77
N SER A 62 55.23 -45.97 -8.05
CA SER A 62 56.29 -46.39 -8.97
C SER A 62 56.06 -45.94 -10.39
N LYS A 63 54.81 -45.96 -10.89
CA LYS A 63 54.42 -45.46 -12.20
C LYS A 63 54.58 -43.96 -12.33
N VAL A 64 54.16 -43.20 -11.31
CA VAL A 64 54.31 -41.75 -11.27
C VAL A 64 55.78 -41.34 -11.29
N LYS A 65 56.63 -42.02 -10.50
CA LYS A 65 58.09 -41.76 -10.50
C LYS A 65 58.73 -41.98 -11.82
N ALA A 66 58.32 -42.98 -12.58
CA ALA A 66 58.85 -43.30 -13.92
C ALA A 66 58.45 -42.20 -14.96
N CYS A 67 57.48 -41.36 -14.68
CA CYS A 67 57.00 -40.29 -15.59
C CYS A 67 57.62 -38.92 -15.25
N VAL A 68 58.29 -38.73 -14.10
CA VAL A 68 58.74 -37.42 -13.61
C VAL A 68 59.97 -36.85 -14.29
N ASP A 69 60.73 -37.64 -15.05
CA ASP A 69 61.90 -37.14 -15.81
C ASP A 69 61.58 -36.36 -17.10
N CYS A 70 60.32 -35.87 -17.22
CA CYS A 70 59.82 -35.15 -18.39
C CYS A 70 59.26 -33.77 -18.03
N ASP A 71 59.29 -32.81 -18.98
CA ASP A 71 58.65 -31.50 -18.87
C ASP A 71 57.17 -31.60 -18.46
N SER A 72 56.62 -30.63 -17.69
CA SER A 72 55.29 -30.65 -17.12
C SER A 72 54.12 -30.93 -18.11
N ILE A 73 54.24 -30.45 -19.36
CA ILE A 73 53.28 -30.73 -20.44
C ILE A 73 53.33 -32.19 -20.87
N ARG A 74 54.55 -32.79 -20.98
CA ARG A 74 54.75 -34.21 -21.28
C ARG A 74 54.34 -35.12 -20.14
N LEU A 75 54.50 -34.64 -18.89
CA LEU A 75 54.10 -35.37 -17.67
C LEU A 75 52.57 -35.62 -17.67
N LYS A 76 51.73 -34.61 -17.97
CA LYS A 76 50.28 -34.79 -18.09
C LYS A 76 49.89 -35.81 -19.17
N ALA A 77 50.54 -35.75 -20.35
CA ALA A 77 50.27 -36.66 -21.44
C ALA A 77 50.68 -38.11 -21.12
N GLN A 78 51.80 -38.29 -20.43
CA GLN A 78 52.30 -39.63 -20.02
C GLN A 78 51.49 -40.23 -18.88
N LEU A 79 51.09 -39.41 -17.89
CA LEU A 79 50.18 -39.83 -16.81
C LEU A 79 48.82 -40.23 -17.38
N ALA A 80 48.30 -39.48 -18.34
CA ALA A 80 47.04 -39.79 -19.02
C ALA A 80 47.13 -41.11 -19.80
N SER A 81 48.22 -41.33 -20.56
CA SER A 81 48.41 -42.57 -21.34
C SER A 81 48.63 -43.82 -20.48
N SER A 82 49.16 -43.66 -19.27
CA SER A 82 49.39 -44.76 -18.29
C SER A 82 48.14 -45.09 -17.44
N GLY A 83 47.03 -44.38 -17.61
CA GLY A 83 45.81 -44.49 -16.78
C GLY A 83 45.96 -43.99 -15.32
N VAL A 84 47.12 -43.41 -15.00
CA VAL A 84 47.39 -42.87 -13.62
C VAL A 84 46.61 -41.60 -13.40
N TRP A 85 46.49 -40.75 -14.42
CA TRP A 85 45.72 -39.51 -14.35
C TRP A 85 44.28 -39.76 -13.94
N GLN A 86 43.60 -40.73 -14.55
CA GLN A 86 42.24 -41.09 -14.23
C GLN A 86 42.10 -41.62 -12.81
N LYS A 87 43.06 -42.43 -12.35
CA LYS A 87 43.07 -42.94 -10.98
C LYS A 87 43.19 -41.83 -9.92
N ILE A 88 44.04 -40.85 -10.20
CA ILE A 88 44.18 -39.69 -9.30
C ILE A 88 42.88 -38.87 -9.30
N HIS A 89 42.28 -38.62 -10.47
CA HIS A 89 41.03 -37.92 -10.61
C HIS A 89 39.90 -38.62 -9.85
N ASP A 90 39.73 -39.94 -10.05
CA ASP A 90 38.68 -40.72 -9.39
C ASP A 90 38.88 -40.77 -7.88
N ALA A 91 40.13 -40.84 -7.41
CA ALA A 91 40.43 -40.79 -5.99
C ALA A 91 40.06 -39.43 -5.35
N ILE A 92 40.36 -38.32 -6.05
CA ILE A 92 39.95 -37.00 -5.59
C ILE A 92 38.43 -36.88 -5.60
N GLN A 93 37.76 -37.34 -6.65
CA GLN A 93 36.31 -37.28 -6.76
C GLN A 93 35.62 -38.07 -5.65
N ASN A 94 36.05 -39.31 -5.38
CA ASN A 94 35.49 -40.12 -4.34
C ASN A 94 35.65 -39.50 -2.92
N GLU A 95 36.82 -38.88 -2.67
CA GLU A 95 37.02 -38.19 -1.37
C GLU A 95 36.21 -36.89 -1.28
N LEU A 96 36.09 -36.09 -2.36
CA LEU A 96 35.24 -34.92 -2.37
C LEU A 96 33.76 -35.27 -2.14
N GLU A 97 33.29 -36.37 -2.78
CA GLU A 97 31.94 -36.89 -2.55
C GLU A 97 31.70 -37.32 -1.10
N SER A 98 32.73 -37.88 -0.43
CA SER A 98 32.64 -38.25 0.99
C SER A 98 32.45 -37.06 1.94
N TYR A 99 32.81 -35.85 1.50
CA TYR A 99 32.60 -34.57 2.13
C TYR A 99 31.41 -33.78 1.60
N ASP A 100 30.48 -34.45 0.89
CA ASP A 100 29.30 -33.85 0.24
C ASP A 100 29.62 -32.74 -0.79
N ILE A 101 30.80 -32.85 -1.44
CA ILE A 101 31.24 -31.94 -2.51
C ILE A 101 31.07 -32.65 -3.87
N ASP A 102 29.92 -32.44 -4.52
CA ASP A 102 29.62 -32.90 -5.89
C ASP A 102 29.76 -31.71 -6.84
N LEU A 103 31.02 -31.38 -7.18
CA LEU A 103 31.36 -30.32 -8.12
C LEU A 103 32.36 -30.84 -9.17
N ASP A 104 32.20 -30.32 -10.38
CA ASP A 104 33.21 -30.49 -11.42
C ASP A 104 34.47 -29.72 -11.01
N PHE A 105 35.64 -30.36 -11.16
CA PHE A 105 36.93 -29.76 -10.91
C PHE A 105 37.90 -30.04 -12.03
N GLU A 106 38.86 -29.14 -12.21
CA GLU A 106 40.02 -29.36 -13.06
C GLU A 106 41.26 -29.61 -12.19
N MET A 107 42.11 -30.50 -12.60
CA MET A 107 43.35 -30.75 -11.86
C MET A 107 44.59 -30.52 -12.74
N TYR A 108 45.61 -29.98 -12.07
CA TYR A 108 46.90 -29.66 -12.65
C TYR A 108 48.01 -30.21 -11.77
N ILE A 109 49.13 -30.60 -12.39
CA ILE A 109 50.36 -30.94 -11.67
C ILE A 109 51.41 -29.93 -12.15
N LEU A 110 51.83 -29.08 -11.22
CA LEU A 110 52.73 -27.98 -11.49
C LEU A 110 54.04 -28.13 -10.69
N GLU A 111 55.14 -27.67 -11.29
CA GLU A 111 56.45 -27.65 -10.62
C GLU A 111 56.49 -26.50 -9.61
N ASP A 112 57.08 -26.76 -8.46
CA ASP A 112 57.23 -25.77 -7.37
C ASP A 112 58.12 -24.63 -7.84
N GLY A 113 57.60 -23.38 -7.68
CA GLY A 113 58.29 -22.16 -8.16
C GLY A 113 58.07 -21.84 -9.64
N SER A 114 57.26 -22.57 -10.40
CA SER A 114 56.85 -22.23 -11.78
C SER A 114 56.10 -20.91 -11.85
N GLU A 115 56.18 -20.17 -12.96
CA GLU A 115 55.40 -18.94 -13.15
C GLU A 115 53.89 -19.19 -13.07
N GLU A 116 53.45 -20.34 -13.59
CA GLU A 116 52.02 -20.75 -13.55
C GLU A 116 51.56 -20.94 -12.11
N LEU A 117 52.36 -21.57 -11.24
CA LEU A 117 52.04 -21.76 -9.83
C LEU A 117 51.97 -20.41 -9.10
N LYS A 118 52.87 -19.47 -9.40
CA LYS A 118 52.85 -18.12 -8.80
C LYS A 118 51.61 -17.32 -9.19
N VAL A 119 51.12 -17.49 -10.43
CA VAL A 119 49.84 -16.86 -10.86
C VAL A 119 48.68 -17.46 -10.10
N ILE A 120 48.66 -18.81 -9.95
CA ILE A 120 47.64 -19.51 -9.19
C ILE A 120 47.69 -19.15 -7.69
N GLU A 121 48.90 -19.05 -7.11
CA GLU A 121 49.07 -18.62 -5.71
C GLU A 121 48.59 -17.19 -5.49
N ALA A 122 48.77 -16.30 -6.45
CA ALA A 122 48.24 -14.94 -6.39
C ALA A 122 46.69 -14.90 -6.51
N GLU A 123 46.07 -15.89 -7.10
CA GLU A 123 44.63 -16.08 -7.20
C GLU A 123 44.04 -16.98 -6.12
N TYR A 124 44.88 -17.60 -5.29
CA TYR A 124 44.50 -18.50 -4.19
C TYR A 124 43.57 -17.79 -3.18
N ASP A 125 43.77 -16.50 -2.94
CA ASP A 125 42.94 -15.66 -2.09
C ASP A 125 41.46 -15.57 -2.56
N LYS A 126 41.20 -15.94 -3.85
CA LYS A 126 39.84 -16.05 -4.39
C LYS A 126 39.21 -17.40 -4.09
N GLY A 127 39.96 -18.33 -3.49
CA GLY A 127 39.49 -19.66 -3.04
C GLY A 127 38.99 -20.55 -4.18
N LEU A 128 39.45 -20.35 -5.41
CA LEU A 128 39.15 -21.20 -6.57
C LEU A 128 40.14 -22.36 -6.73
N TYR A 129 41.34 -22.20 -6.20
CA TYR A 129 42.44 -23.14 -6.31
C TYR A 129 42.85 -23.72 -4.97
N TYR A 130 43.15 -25.00 -4.94
CA TYR A 130 43.68 -25.71 -3.76
C TYR A 130 44.89 -26.52 -4.17
N SER A 131 46.02 -26.44 -3.46
CA SER A 131 47.23 -27.15 -3.80
C SER A 131 47.71 -28.06 -2.69
N ARG A 132 48.35 -29.17 -3.04
CA ARG A 132 48.99 -30.11 -2.13
C ARG A 132 50.29 -30.63 -2.72
N CYS A 133 51.32 -30.70 -1.91
CA CYS A 133 52.62 -31.25 -2.27
C CYS A 133 52.52 -32.75 -2.64
N MET A 134 53.06 -33.13 -3.78
CA MET A 134 53.11 -34.52 -4.26
C MET A 134 54.36 -35.27 -3.81
N GLY A 135 55.19 -34.73 -2.94
CA GLY A 135 56.46 -35.33 -2.50
C GLY A 135 56.37 -36.77 -1.99
N GLY A 136 55.27 -37.13 -1.33
CA GLY A 136 55.03 -38.51 -0.89
C GLY A 136 54.83 -39.52 -2.05
N ILE A 137 54.19 -39.08 -3.13
CA ILE A 137 53.91 -39.92 -4.34
C ILE A 137 55.10 -39.97 -5.25
N ILE A 138 55.72 -38.85 -5.53
CA ILE A 138 56.79 -38.70 -6.51
C ILE A 138 58.14 -39.09 -5.88
N GLY A 139 58.28 -38.96 -4.57
CA GLY A 139 59.54 -39.20 -3.87
C GLY A 139 60.60 -38.11 -4.02
N GLN A 140 60.25 -37.02 -4.67
CA GLN A 140 61.02 -35.78 -4.79
C GLN A 140 60.13 -34.61 -4.38
N THR A 141 60.67 -33.63 -3.69
CA THR A 141 60.00 -32.36 -3.39
C THR A 141 60.12 -31.47 -4.63
N GLY A 142 59.05 -30.87 -5.11
CA GLY A 142 59.08 -29.92 -6.23
C GLY A 142 57.88 -29.99 -7.15
N TYR A 143 56.86 -30.81 -6.86
CA TYR A 143 55.63 -30.85 -7.60
C TYR A 143 54.41 -30.67 -6.67
N GLN A 144 53.46 -29.88 -7.15
CA GLN A 144 52.17 -29.64 -6.46
C GLN A 144 51.01 -30.12 -7.35
N LEU A 145 50.05 -30.81 -6.71
CA LEU A 145 48.74 -31.08 -7.27
C LEU A 145 47.87 -29.86 -6.98
N VAL A 146 47.36 -29.24 -8.02
CA VAL A 146 46.44 -28.10 -7.93
C VAL A 146 45.09 -28.56 -8.44
N VAL A 147 44.05 -28.27 -7.65
CA VAL A 147 42.65 -28.54 -8.01
C VAL A 147 41.94 -27.21 -8.10
N GLU A 148 41.27 -26.98 -9.22
CA GLU A 148 40.50 -25.76 -9.51
C GLU A 148 39.00 -26.08 -9.53
N PHE A 149 38.20 -25.27 -8.87
CA PHE A 149 36.74 -25.35 -8.93
C PHE A 149 36.19 -24.16 -9.70
N PRO A 150 35.79 -24.31 -10.98
CA PRO A 150 35.32 -23.23 -11.84
C PRO A 150 34.01 -22.56 -11.32
N SER A 151 33.21 -23.31 -10.59
CA SER A 151 31.94 -22.83 -10.07
C SER A 151 31.61 -23.43 -8.70
N ARG A 152 31.54 -22.55 -7.70
CA ARG A 152 31.08 -22.91 -6.34
C ARG A 152 29.59 -22.70 -6.09
N THR A 153 28.94 -22.00 -7.02
CA THR A 153 27.56 -21.60 -6.83
C THR A 153 26.62 -22.77 -6.61
N ARG A 154 26.87 -23.89 -7.30
CA ARG A 154 26.10 -25.12 -7.15
C ARG A 154 26.17 -25.69 -5.73
N PHE A 155 27.36 -25.74 -5.14
CA PHE A 155 27.54 -26.17 -3.77
C PHE A 155 26.78 -25.30 -2.76
N PHE A 156 26.86 -23.97 -2.90
CA PHE A 156 26.13 -23.04 -2.03
C PHE A 156 24.63 -23.22 -2.13
N PHE A 157 24.10 -23.37 -3.35
CA PHE A 157 22.66 -23.59 -3.52
C PHE A 157 22.19 -24.95 -3.01
N ALA A 158 23.00 -25.99 -3.15
CA ALA A 158 22.66 -27.31 -2.62
C ALA A 158 22.64 -27.32 -1.07
N THR A 159 23.63 -26.68 -0.43
CA THR A 159 23.81 -26.78 1.02
C THR A 159 23.02 -25.71 1.80
N ALA A 160 22.95 -24.48 1.27
CA ALA A 160 22.33 -23.35 1.97
C ALA A 160 21.03 -22.83 1.30
N GLY A 161 20.62 -23.39 0.15
CA GLY A 161 19.54 -22.86 -0.67
C GLY A 161 18.20 -22.77 0.06
N THR A 162 17.84 -23.76 0.87
CA THR A 162 16.60 -23.78 1.66
C THR A 162 16.60 -22.70 2.74
N MET A 163 17.73 -22.51 3.42
CA MET A 163 17.88 -21.46 4.45
C MET A 163 17.89 -20.06 3.82
N PHE A 164 18.52 -19.91 2.67
CA PHE A 164 18.53 -18.66 1.92
C PHE A 164 17.12 -18.28 1.44
N LEU A 165 16.37 -19.24 0.88
CA LEU A 165 14.98 -19.04 0.45
C LEU A 165 14.11 -18.63 1.64
N GLY A 166 14.23 -19.29 2.77
CA GLY A 166 13.52 -18.95 4.01
C GLY A 166 13.82 -17.51 4.47
N SER A 167 15.07 -17.07 4.39
CA SER A 167 15.47 -15.70 4.73
C SER A 167 14.89 -14.67 3.79
N VAL A 168 14.88 -14.93 2.48
CA VAL A 168 14.29 -14.04 1.48
C VAL A 168 12.79 -13.88 1.71
N ILE A 169 12.07 -14.98 1.97
CA ILE A 169 10.64 -14.95 2.28
C ILE A 169 10.39 -14.13 3.55
N LEU A 170 11.18 -14.33 4.59
CA LEU A 170 11.04 -13.58 5.84
C LEU A 170 11.26 -12.08 5.66
N ILE A 171 12.29 -11.67 4.92
CA ILE A 171 12.55 -10.27 4.59
C ILE A 171 11.37 -9.68 3.80
N PHE A 172 10.84 -10.42 2.83
CA PHE A 172 9.68 -9.98 2.06
C PHE A 172 8.45 -9.75 2.96
N LEU A 173 8.16 -10.67 3.88
CA LEU A 173 7.06 -10.52 4.85
C LEU A 173 7.27 -9.33 5.79
N LEU A 174 8.50 -9.09 6.25
CA LEU A 174 8.81 -7.92 7.06
C LEU A 174 8.60 -6.61 6.30
N ILE A 175 8.99 -6.54 5.02
CA ILE A 175 8.74 -5.37 4.16
C ILE A 175 7.23 -5.15 3.97
N LEU A 176 6.46 -6.21 3.68
CA LEU A 176 5.00 -6.11 3.57
C LEU A 176 4.37 -5.61 4.87
N SER A 177 4.80 -6.13 6.02
CA SER A 177 4.35 -5.69 7.34
C SER A 177 4.66 -4.21 7.57
N LEU A 178 5.85 -3.75 7.20
CA LEU A 178 6.23 -2.35 7.28
C LEU A 178 5.34 -1.45 6.41
N LEU A 179 5.12 -1.83 5.15
CA LEU A 179 4.26 -1.07 4.24
C LEU A 179 2.81 -1.02 4.74
N TYR A 180 2.31 -2.11 5.32
CA TYR A 180 0.97 -2.17 5.93
C TYR A 180 0.87 -1.23 7.13
N LEU A 181 1.84 -1.25 8.04
CA LEU A 181 1.90 -0.34 9.19
C LEU A 181 1.95 1.14 8.76
N LEU A 182 2.76 1.47 7.76
CA LEU A 182 2.83 2.83 7.21
C LEU A 182 1.49 3.29 6.62
N ARG A 183 0.76 2.40 5.92
CA ARG A 183 -0.58 2.71 5.41
C ARG A 183 -1.58 2.99 6.53
N ILE A 184 -1.59 2.16 7.58
CA ILE A 184 -2.46 2.36 8.75
C ILE A 184 -2.12 3.69 9.42
N TYR A 185 -0.85 3.96 9.68
CA TYR A 185 -0.41 5.19 10.34
C TYR A 185 -0.81 6.45 9.57
N ASN A 186 -0.59 6.45 8.24
CA ASN A 186 -0.98 7.58 7.39
C ASN A 186 -2.51 7.77 7.34
N ARG A 187 -3.29 6.69 7.37
CA ARG A 187 -4.76 6.75 7.46
C ARG A 187 -5.20 7.38 8.79
N GLU A 188 -4.61 6.96 9.91
CA GLU A 188 -4.92 7.49 11.24
C GLU A 188 -4.61 8.98 11.36
N ILE A 189 -3.45 9.43 10.84
CA ILE A 189 -3.09 10.87 10.83
C ILE A 189 -4.13 11.65 10.04
N ARG A 190 -4.55 11.15 8.89
CA ARG A 190 -5.54 11.82 8.04
C ARG A 190 -6.87 11.95 8.77
N ILE A 191 -7.36 10.88 9.40
CA ILE A 191 -8.60 10.90 10.19
C ILE A 191 -8.48 11.91 11.34
N ALA A 192 -7.39 11.87 12.11
CA ALA A 192 -7.19 12.79 13.23
C ALA A 192 -7.16 14.27 12.78
N LYS A 193 -6.53 14.55 11.63
CA LYS A 193 -6.51 15.90 11.04
C LYS A 193 -7.93 16.35 10.65
N HIS A 194 -8.68 15.52 9.94
CA HIS A 194 -10.05 15.85 9.54
C HIS A 194 -11.00 16.02 10.73
N THR A 195 -10.87 15.18 11.77
CA THR A 195 -11.64 15.33 13.00
C THR A 195 -11.34 16.67 13.70
N LYS A 196 -10.07 17.08 13.74
CA LYS A 196 -9.68 18.37 14.31
C LYS A 196 -10.25 19.55 13.51
N GLU A 197 -10.17 19.48 12.20
CA GLU A 197 -10.74 20.49 11.29
C GLU A 197 -12.27 20.58 11.47
N LEU A 198 -12.95 19.42 11.58
CA LEU A 198 -14.39 19.38 11.89
C LEU A 198 -14.72 20.11 13.19
N LEU A 199 -14.04 19.75 14.31
CA LEU A 199 -14.29 20.36 15.61
C LEU A 199 -14.10 21.88 15.57
N ASN A 200 -13.08 22.36 14.87
CA ASN A 200 -12.85 23.79 14.69
C ASN A 200 -13.99 24.44 13.88
N ASN A 201 -14.42 23.82 12.79
CA ASN A 201 -15.51 24.34 11.95
C ASN A 201 -16.85 24.34 12.71
N VAL A 202 -17.16 23.26 13.44
CA VAL A 202 -18.34 23.16 14.31
C VAL A 202 -18.33 24.29 15.31
N SER A 203 -17.23 24.50 16.04
CA SER A 203 -17.10 25.57 17.03
C SER A 203 -17.34 26.95 16.43
N HIS A 204 -16.81 27.20 15.23
CA HIS A 204 -17.00 28.47 14.54
C HIS A 204 -18.44 28.68 14.06
N GLU A 205 -19.06 27.64 13.47
CA GLU A 205 -20.45 27.68 12.98
C GLU A 205 -21.47 27.79 14.11
N PHE A 206 -21.16 27.33 15.34
CA PHE A 206 -21.98 27.55 16.53
C PHE A 206 -21.79 28.96 17.12
N LYS A 207 -20.56 29.49 17.12
CA LYS A 207 -20.25 30.78 17.73
C LYS A 207 -21.01 31.94 17.08
N THR A 208 -21.12 31.90 15.74
CA THR A 208 -21.77 32.99 14.98
C THR A 208 -23.26 33.18 15.33
N PRO A 209 -24.14 32.15 15.22
CA PRO A 209 -25.55 32.29 15.59
C PRO A 209 -25.76 32.58 17.08
N LEU A 210 -24.96 31.96 17.95
CA LEU A 210 -25.04 32.27 19.40
C LEU A 210 -24.70 33.70 19.68
N SER A 211 -23.71 34.30 19.03
CA SER A 211 -23.37 35.72 19.18
C SER A 211 -24.49 36.63 18.66
N SER A 212 -25.13 36.28 17.55
CA SER A 212 -26.27 37.03 17.00
C SER A 212 -27.49 36.98 17.92
N ILE A 213 -27.80 35.78 18.45
CA ILE A 213 -28.89 35.59 19.44
C ILE A 213 -28.62 36.42 20.69
N ALA A 214 -27.40 36.35 21.23
CA ALA A 214 -27.01 37.11 22.44
C ALA A 214 -27.13 38.62 22.22
N LEU A 215 -26.71 39.12 21.06
CA LEU A 215 -26.81 40.51 20.67
C LEU A 215 -28.27 40.95 20.58
N ALA A 216 -29.11 40.23 19.84
CA ALA A 216 -30.54 40.54 19.68
C ALA A 216 -31.29 40.50 21.06
N SER A 217 -31.02 39.46 21.86
CA SER A 217 -31.59 39.35 23.23
C SER A 217 -31.17 40.51 24.15
N ASN A 218 -29.89 40.94 24.07
CA ASN A 218 -29.43 42.10 24.84
C ASN A 218 -30.08 43.41 24.38
N MET A 219 -30.33 43.57 23.08
CA MET A 219 -31.03 44.73 22.53
C MET A 219 -32.50 44.79 23.05
N ILE A 220 -33.20 43.66 23.05
CA ILE A 220 -34.55 43.55 23.61
C ILE A 220 -34.52 43.88 25.10
N ARG A 221 -33.60 43.32 25.90
CA ARG A 221 -33.52 43.51 27.36
C ARG A 221 -33.23 44.95 27.77
N LYS A 222 -32.39 45.65 26.99
CA LYS A 222 -32.00 47.04 27.35
C LYS A 222 -33.11 48.09 27.13
N LYS A 223 -34.29 47.68 26.62
CA LYS A 223 -35.42 48.60 26.32
C LYS A 223 -35.00 49.91 25.61
N ARG A 224 -33.91 49.84 24.81
CA ARG A 224 -33.26 51.03 24.24
C ARG A 224 -34.03 51.70 23.10
N TYR A 225 -35.11 51.06 22.66
CA TYR A 225 -35.85 51.49 21.47
C TYR A 225 -37.31 51.85 21.77
N GLY A 226 -37.71 52.11 23.06
CA GLY A 226 -39.05 52.56 23.36
C GLY A 226 -40.14 51.60 22.89
N GLU A 227 -41.23 52.14 22.36
CA GLU A 227 -42.40 51.40 21.84
C GLU A 227 -42.28 50.99 20.37
N ASP A 228 -41.06 50.88 19.81
CA ASP A 228 -40.84 50.49 18.40
C ASP A 228 -41.06 48.98 18.22
N GLU A 229 -42.31 48.61 18.04
CA GLU A 229 -42.77 47.21 17.86
C GLU A 229 -42.14 46.53 16.65
N GLN A 230 -41.82 47.27 15.58
CA GLN A 230 -41.17 46.73 14.37
C GLN A 230 -39.76 46.25 14.70
N LYS A 231 -39.01 46.99 15.50
CA LYS A 231 -37.64 46.56 15.88
C LYS A 231 -37.66 45.36 16.83
N LEU A 232 -38.66 45.31 17.75
CA LEU A 232 -38.82 44.16 18.61
C LEU A 232 -39.11 42.90 17.82
N THR A 233 -40.01 42.99 16.85
CA THR A 233 -40.35 41.91 15.94
C THR A 233 -39.13 41.47 15.12
N SER A 234 -38.33 42.39 14.57
CA SER A 234 -37.14 42.06 13.79
C SER A 234 -36.07 41.35 14.63
N TYR A 235 -35.87 41.70 15.91
CA TYR A 235 -34.96 40.97 16.78
C TYR A 235 -35.49 39.58 17.16
N ALA A 236 -36.80 39.44 17.39
CA ALA A 236 -37.42 38.14 17.63
C ALA A 236 -37.30 37.21 16.43
N GLU A 237 -37.53 37.73 15.21
CA GLU A 237 -37.32 36.99 13.97
C GLU A 237 -35.87 36.58 13.76
N LEU A 238 -34.92 37.50 14.07
CA LEU A 238 -33.49 37.16 14.01
C LEU A 238 -33.15 36.02 14.96
N ILE A 239 -33.62 36.05 16.20
CA ILE A 239 -33.42 34.99 17.21
C ILE A 239 -34.00 33.66 16.68
N SER A 240 -35.24 33.69 16.15
CA SER A 240 -35.91 32.51 15.60
C SER A 240 -35.14 31.92 14.43
N LYS A 241 -34.66 32.75 13.49
CA LYS A 241 -33.86 32.36 12.34
C LYS A 241 -32.54 31.72 12.75
N GLU A 242 -31.80 32.32 13.69
CA GLU A 242 -30.52 31.77 14.15
C GLU A 242 -30.71 30.51 15.00
N ASN A 243 -31.80 30.41 15.78
CA ASN A 243 -32.13 29.16 16.50
C ASN A 243 -32.42 28.00 15.54
N ARG A 244 -33.18 28.25 14.47
CA ARG A 244 -33.44 27.24 13.41
C ARG A 244 -32.15 26.78 12.76
N LYS A 245 -31.15 27.67 12.53
CA LYS A 245 -29.83 27.29 12.04
C LYS A 245 -29.10 26.37 13.02
N LEU A 246 -29.16 26.65 14.32
CA LEU A 246 -28.56 25.81 15.37
C LEU A 246 -29.20 24.42 15.39
N GLN A 247 -30.53 24.32 15.26
CA GLN A 247 -31.23 23.04 15.18
C GLN A 247 -30.73 22.20 13.96
N ASN A 248 -30.65 22.83 12.80
CA ASN A 248 -30.14 22.16 11.60
C ASN A 248 -28.66 21.70 11.75
N LEU A 249 -27.85 22.47 12.49
CA LEU A 249 -26.47 22.08 12.80
C LEU A 249 -26.41 20.85 13.71
N VAL A 250 -27.27 20.81 14.76
CA VAL A 250 -27.37 19.65 15.68
C VAL A 250 -27.83 18.40 14.91
N GLU A 251 -28.89 18.52 14.10
CA GLU A 251 -29.35 17.40 13.26
C GLU A 251 -28.28 16.88 12.32
N SER A 252 -27.48 17.79 11.72
CA SER A 252 -26.36 17.40 10.85
C SER A 252 -25.29 16.65 11.61
N LEU A 253 -25.03 16.98 12.87
CA LEU A 253 -24.09 16.28 13.75
C LEU A 253 -24.62 14.90 14.19
N LEU A 254 -25.91 14.79 14.50
CA LEU A 254 -26.55 13.50 14.84
C LEU A 254 -26.53 12.55 13.63
N ARG A 255 -26.81 13.06 12.43
CA ARG A 255 -26.68 12.29 11.19
C ARG A 255 -25.24 11.80 10.97
N LEU A 256 -24.25 12.63 11.34
CA LEU A 256 -22.85 12.24 11.29
C LEU A 256 -22.55 11.05 12.19
N GLU A 257 -23.03 11.06 13.43
CA GLU A 257 -22.81 9.96 14.38
C GLU A 257 -23.42 8.66 13.86
N ALA A 258 -24.64 8.73 13.30
CA ALA A 258 -25.29 7.58 12.66
C ALA A 258 -24.48 7.03 11.46
N VAL A 259 -23.91 7.94 10.64
CA VAL A 259 -22.98 7.57 9.54
C VAL A 259 -21.71 6.91 10.07
N GLU A 260 -21.17 7.38 11.22
CA GLU A 260 -19.95 6.78 11.80
C GLU A 260 -20.17 5.38 12.36
N ARG A 261 -21.33 5.16 13.01
CA ARG A 261 -21.67 3.89 13.63
C ARG A 261 -22.17 2.84 12.64
N ASN A 262 -22.52 3.26 11.42
CA ASN A 262 -23.18 2.41 10.42
C ASN A 262 -24.50 1.79 10.95
N GLU A 263 -25.14 2.50 11.90
CA GLU A 263 -26.34 2.08 12.62
C GLU A 263 -27.57 2.76 12.00
N PHE A 264 -27.86 2.44 10.74
CA PHE A 264 -29.13 2.83 10.13
C PHE A 264 -30.04 1.61 10.04
N ASP A 265 -31.21 1.69 10.68
CA ASP A 265 -32.30 0.77 10.38
C ASP A 265 -33.01 1.27 9.12
N TYR A 266 -32.80 0.58 8.01
CA TYR A 266 -33.42 0.95 6.74
C TYR A 266 -34.80 0.29 6.60
N ASN A 267 -35.82 1.11 6.43
CA ASN A 267 -37.17 0.65 6.07
C ASN A 267 -37.33 0.72 4.53
N LYS A 268 -36.83 -0.31 3.83
CA LYS A 268 -36.87 -0.35 2.36
C LYS A 268 -38.25 -0.73 1.88
N GLU A 269 -38.79 0.01 0.92
CA GLU A 269 -40.07 -0.19 0.28
C GLU A 269 -39.99 0.05 -1.22
N GLU A 270 -40.94 -0.50 -1.99
CA GLU A 270 -41.04 -0.21 -3.43
C GLU A 270 -41.48 1.24 -3.62
N THR A 271 -40.62 2.05 -4.21
CA THR A 271 -40.82 3.50 -4.30
C THR A 271 -40.48 3.98 -5.70
N ALA A 272 -41.34 4.84 -6.27
CA ALA A 272 -41.02 5.55 -7.52
C ALA A 272 -40.02 6.66 -7.22
N ILE A 273 -38.85 6.63 -7.88
CA ILE A 273 -37.78 7.58 -7.60
C ILE A 273 -38.15 9.01 -7.99
N GLU A 274 -39.00 9.16 -8.98
CA GLU A 274 -39.51 10.44 -9.48
C GLU A 274 -40.28 11.20 -8.38
N ASP A 275 -41.05 10.51 -7.55
CA ASP A 275 -41.79 11.10 -6.44
C ASP A 275 -40.83 11.57 -5.34
N VAL A 276 -39.83 10.79 -5.04
CA VAL A 276 -38.77 11.12 -4.08
C VAL A 276 -37.99 12.37 -4.52
N VAL A 277 -37.63 12.43 -5.79
CA VAL A 277 -36.93 13.57 -6.40
C VAL A 277 -37.80 14.84 -6.34
N LYS A 278 -39.07 14.75 -6.67
CA LYS A 278 -40.00 15.90 -6.62
C LYS A 278 -40.20 16.40 -5.19
N GLU A 279 -40.31 15.50 -4.22
CA GLU A 279 -40.44 15.87 -2.80
C GLU A 279 -39.14 16.54 -2.28
N ALA A 280 -37.99 16.03 -2.63
CA ALA A 280 -36.73 16.66 -2.31
C ALA A 280 -36.58 18.05 -2.95
N ALA A 281 -37.01 18.20 -4.20
CA ALA A 281 -37.03 19.48 -4.89
C ALA A 281 -37.94 20.50 -4.24
N SER A 282 -39.15 20.09 -3.78
CA SER A 282 -40.07 20.96 -3.03
C SER A 282 -39.45 21.47 -1.72
N THR A 283 -38.67 20.64 -1.02
CA THR A 283 -37.91 21.03 0.18
C THR A 283 -36.86 22.10 -0.12
N CYS A 284 -36.29 22.11 -1.34
CA CYS A 284 -35.28 23.06 -1.78
C CYS A 284 -35.87 24.30 -2.47
N GLU A 285 -37.18 24.36 -2.71
CA GLU A 285 -37.85 25.38 -3.53
C GLU A 285 -37.59 26.82 -3.06
N MET A 286 -37.64 27.06 -1.74
CA MET A 286 -37.36 28.39 -1.18
C MET A 286 -35.92 28.84 -1.48
N LEU A 287 -34.94 27.95 -1.30
CA LEU A 287 -33.52 28.23 -1.60
C LEU A 287 -33.29 28.46 -3.09
N LEU A 288 -34.02 27.74 -3.94
CA LEU A 288 -33.94 27.84 -5.38
C LEU A 288 -34.50 29.20 -5.85
N ASN A 289 -35.67 29.57 -5.32
CA ASN A 289 -36.35 30.86 -5.64
C ASN A 289 -35.54 32.07 -5.15
N GLU A 290 -34.92 32.02 -3.99
CA GLU A 290 -34.01 33.07 -3.49
C GLU A 290 -32.85 33.36 -4.47
N ARG A 291 -32.46 32.38 -5.27
CA ARG A 291 -31.37 32.50 -6.26
C ARG A 291 -31.84 32.53 -7.73
N TYR A 292 -33.14 32.69 -7.96
CA TYR A 292 -33.75 32.68 -9.31
C TYR A 292 -33.35 31.41 -10.09
N GLY A 293 -33.29 30.27 -9.41
CA GLY A 293 -32.91 29.00 -10.02
C GLY A 293 -34.08 28.24 -10.62
N GLN A 294 -33.76 27.20 -11.39
CA GLN A 294 -34.75 26.30 -11.99
C GLN A 294 -34.29 24.86 -11.95
N ILE A 295 -35.26 23.91 -11.83
CA ILE A 295 -35.03 22.48 -11.96
C ILE A 295 -35.85 21.97 -13.16
N THR A 296 -35.18 21.19 -14.01
CA THR A 296 -35.83 20.49 -15.13
C THR A 296 -35.73 18.98 -14.91
N TYR A 297 -36.74 18.25 -15.37
CA TYR A 297 -36.85 16.82 -15.21
C TYR A 297 -36.97 16.15 -16.56
N ASP A 298 -36.23 15.05 -16.75
CA ASP A 298 -36.31 14.19 -17.93
C ASP A 298 -36.37 12.74 -17.43
N PHE A 299 -37.60 12.27 -17.17
CA PHE A 299 -37.88 10.97 -16.59
C PHE A 299 -38.25 9.97 -17.68
N GLU A 300 -37.27 9.48 -18.44
CA GLU A 300 -37.50 8.43 -19.46
C GLU A 300 -37.62 7.02 -18.87
N ALA A 301 -37.18 6.79 -17.64
CA ALA A 301 -37.31 5.50 -16.99
C ALA A 301 -38.78 5.10 -16.71
N GLY A 302 -39.71 6.06 -16.82
CA GLY A 302 -41.09 5.86 -16.38
C GLY A 302 -41.16 5.64 -14.86
N SER A 303 -42.32 5.21 -14.35
CA SER A 303 -42.51 4.90 -12.93
C SER A 303 -41.88 3.56 -12.56
N THR A 304 -40.60 3.34 -12.82
CA THR A 304 -39.92 2.10 -12.45
C THR A 304 -39.65 2.09 -10.96
N PRO A 305 -40.30 1.20 -10.15
CA PRO A 305 -40.09 1.18 -8.70
C PRO A 305 -38.72 0.61 -8.38
N VAL A 306 -38.08 1.19 -7.38
CA VAL A 306 -36.83 0.71 -6.76
C VAL A 306 -37.08 0.36 -5.30
N PHE A 307 -36.35 -0.60 -4.76
CA PHE A 307 -36.49 -1.03 -3.37
C PHE A 307 -35.55 -0.23 -2.47
N ILE A 308 -36.08 0.88 -1.92
CA ILE A 308 -35.29 1.89 -1.20
C ILE A 308 -36.00 2.38 0.07
N ASP A 309 -35.22 2.94 1.01
CA ASP A 309 -35.76 3.72 2.10
C ASP A 309 -36.06 5.14 1.63
N ARG A 310 -37.37 5.43 1.53
CA ARG A 310 -37.87 6.69 0.97
C ARG A 310 -37.34 7.92 1.69
N LEU A 311 -37.33 7.93 3.03
CA LEU A 311 -36.86 9.05 3.82
C LEU A 311 -35.38 9.33 3.63
N HIS A 312 -34.56 8.29 3.61
CA HIS A 312 -33.15 8.42 3.37
C HIS A 312 -32.85 8.91 1.94
N PHE A 313 -33.61 8.47 0.95
CA PHE A 313 -33.41 8.93 -0.43
C PHE A 313 -33.90 10.35 -0.66
N ILE A 314 -34.98 10.82 0.00
CA ILE A 314 -35.33 12.26 0.01
C ILE A 314 -34.14 13.07 0.51
N ASN A 315 -33.51 12.68 1.63
CA ASN A 315 -32.33 13.37 2.17
C ASN A 315 -31.10 13.26 1.22
N VAL A 316 -30.92 12.17 0.48
CA VAL A 316 -29.88 12.06 -0.55
C VAL A 316 -30.06 13.15 -1.60
N PHE A 317 -31.27 13.28 -2.18
CA PHE A 317 -31.53 14.29 -3.19
C PHE A 317 -31.51 15.72 -2.61
N VAL A 318 -32.02 15.97 -1.41
CA VAL A 318 -31.89 17.27 -0.74
C VAL A 318 -30.41 17.66 -0.59
N ASN A 319 -29.51 16.74 -0.24
CA ASN A 319 -28.08 17.02 -0.17
C ASN A 319 -27.48 17.36 -1.54
N LEU A 320 -27.83 16.63 -2.58
CA LEU A 320 -27.33 16.89 -3.94
C LEU A 320 -27.86 18.22 -4.47
N LEU A 321 -29.16 18.47 -4.36
CA LEU A 321 -29.82 19.71 -4.83
C LEU A 321 -29.33 20.94 -4.06
N SER A 322 -29.22 20.86 -2.74
CA SER A 322 -28.69 21.97 -1.94
C SER A 322 -27.22 22.28 -2.28
N ASN A 323 -26.41 21.26 -2.60
CA ASN A 323 -25.07 21.46 -3.10
C ASN A 323 -25.07 22.14 -4.48
N ALA A 324 -25.89 21.68 -5.40
CA ALA A 324 -26.05 22.28 -6.72
C ALA A 324 -26.43 23.78 -6.65
N ILE A 325 -27.42 24.11 -5.80
CA ILE A 325 -27.84 25.50 -5.57
C ILE A 325 -26.70 26.32 -4.94
N LYS A 326 -26.01 25.78 -3.96
CA LYS A 326 -24.97 26.45 -3.17
C LYS A 326 -23.74 26.80 -4.03
N TYR A 327 -23.33 25.86 -4.88
CA TYR A 327 -22.09 26.00 -5.66
C TYR A 327 -22.30 26.53 -7.08
N SER A 328 -23.53 26.95 -7.43
CA SER A 328 -23.80 27.63 -8.68
C SER A 328 -23.20 29.04 -8.70
N LYS A 329 -22.55 29.41 -9.81
CA LYS A 329 -21.94 30.75 -10.05
C LYS A 329 -23.00 31.85 -10.33
N ARG A 330 -24.09 31.45 -10.95
CA ARG A 330 -25.22 32.32 -11.36
C ARG A 330 -26.52 31.67 -10.88
N ASN A 331 -27.63 31.98 -11.56
CA ASN A 331 -28.91 31.33 -11.31
C ASN A 331 -28.74 29.80 -11.39
N PRO A 332 -29.05 29.04 -10.34
CA PRO A 332 -28.93 27.59 -10.38
C PRO A 332 -29.79 27.00 -11.50
N ALA A 333 -29.19 26.23 -12.39
CA ALA A 333 -29.90 25.41 -13.38
C ALA A 333 -29.54 23.95 -13.10
N ILE A 334 -30.54 23.17 -12.70
CA ILE A 334 -30.37 21.77 -12.32
C ILE A 334 -31.21 20.93 -13.25
N GLU A 335 -30.62 19.88 -13.82
CA GLU A 335 -31.29 18.90 -14.65
C GLU A 335 -31.22 17.53 -13.98
N ILE A 336 -32.37 16.84 -13.84
CA ILE A 336 -32.45 15.52 -13.29
C ILE A 336 -32.97 14.59 -14.37
N VAL A 337 -32.15 13.59 -14.71
CA VAL A 337 -32.44 12.62 -15.78
C VAL A 337 -32.51 11.23 -15.18
N THR A 338 -33.53 10.44 -15.55
CA THR A 338 -33.61 9.02 -15.18
C THR A 338 -33.70 8.15 -16.43
N ARG A 339 -32.96 7.03 -16.41
CA ARG A 339 -32.96 6.01 -17.48
C ARG A 339 -32.89 4.62 -16.85
N THR A 340 -33.46 3.66 -17.53
CA THR A 340 -33.27 2.25 -17.17
C THR A 340 -32.20 1.63 -18.07
N GLU A 341 -31.09 1.19 -17.48
CA GLU A 341 -29.97 0.58 -18.18
C GLU A 341 -29.59 -0.75 -17.50
N ASN A 342 -29.47 -1.84 -18.25
CA ASN A 342 -28.94 -3.13 -17.76
C ASN A 342 -29.49 -3.58 -16.40
N HIS A 343 -30.82 -3.62 -16.22
CA HIS A 343 -31.50 -3.97 -14.97
C HIS A 343 -31.18 -3.03 -13.78
N SER A 344 -30.79 -1.82 -14.08
CA SER A 344 -30.52 -0.78 -13.08
C SER A 344 -31.22 0.52 -13.46
N LEU A 345 -31.69 1.25 -12.47
CA LEU A 345 -32.10 2.64 -12.64
C LEU A 345 -30.87 3.53 -12.51
N VAL A 346 -30.62 4.33 -13.53
CA VAL A 346 -29.54 5.31 -13.56
C VAL A 346 -30.14 6.70 -13.46
N ILE A 347 -29.62 7.51 -12.55
CA ILE A 347 -30.08 8.86 -12.27
C ILE A 347 -28.89 9.80 -12.40
N TRP A 348 -29.05 10.83 -13.24
CA TRP A 348 -28.07 11.93 -13.35
C TRP A 348 -28.65 13.17 -12.70
N VAL A 349 -27.87 13.78 -11.81
CA VAL A 349 -28.13 15.10 -11.24
C VAL A 349 -27.04 16.03 -11.78
N LYS A 350 -27.42 16.90 -12.70
CA LYS A 350 -26.52 17.84 -13.39
C LYS A 350 -26.76 19.25 -12.91
N ASP A 351 -25.68 20.00 -12.64
CA ASP A 351 -25.73 21.40 -12.24
C ASP A 351 -24.79 22.26 -13.11
N ASN A 352 -25.05 23.56 -13.13
CA ASN A 352 -24.23 24.57 -13.79
C ASN A 352 -23.24 25.27 -12.86
N GLY A 353 -22.79 24.58 -11.80
CA GLY A 353 -21.91 25.12 -10.77
C GLY A 353 -20.45 25.27 -11.18
N ILE A 354 -19.59 25.43 -10.17
CA ILE A 354 -18.14 25.62 -10.37
C ILE A 354 -17.42 24.33 -10.81
N GLY A 355 -18.09 23.20 -10.81
CA GLY A 355 -17.49 21.90 -11.07
C GLY A 355 -16.53 21.42 -9.96
N ILE A 356 -16.02 20.20 -10.12
CA ILE A 356 -15.09 19.56 -9.19
C ILE A 356 -13.85 19.11 -9.94
N PRO A 357 -12.67 19.71 -9.69
CA PRO A 357 -11.44 19.31 -10.37
C PRO A 357 -11.13 17.82 -10.16
N VAL A 358 -10.68 17.12 -11.22
CA VAL A 358 -10.46 15.67 -11.26
C VAL A 358 -9.63 15.15 -10.07
N LYS A 359 -8.59 15.90 -9.67
CA LYS A 359 -7.72 15.54 -8.54
C LYS A 359 -8.46 15.40 -7.20
N PHE A 360 -9.63 16.03 -7.06
CA PHE A 360 -10.42 16.02 -5.83
C PHE A 360 -11.62 15.05 -5.88
N GLN A 361 -12.07 14.63 -7.07
CA GLN A 361 -13.27 13.80 -7.24
C GLN A 361 -13.25 12.51 -6.42
N LYS A 362 -12.09 11.88 -6.28
CA LYS A 362 -11.93 10.66 -5.46
C LYS A 362 -12.06 10.88 -3.94
N TYR A 363 -12.00 12.12 -3.48
CA TYR A 363 -12.04 12.45 -2.06
C TYR A 363 -13.34 13.13 -1.61
N ILE A 364 -14.18 13.62 -2.55
CA ILE A 364 -15.39 14.38 -2.18
C ILE A 364 -16.41 13.58 -1.38
N PHE A 365 -16.35 12.25 -1.44
CA PHE A 365 -17.18 11.35 -0.66
C PHE A 365 -16.52 10.94 0.67
N ASP A 366 -15.27 11.36 0.93
CA ASP A 366 -14.64 11.13 2.21
C ASP A 366 -15.29 12.02 3.28
N LYS A 367 -15.50 11.46 4.48
CA LYS A 367 -16.07 12.19 5.62
C LYS A 367 -15.20 13.41 5.93
N TYR A 368 -15.85 14.56 6.14
CA TYR A 368 -15.21 15.86 6.46
C TYR A 368 -14.40 16.49 5.34
N TYR A 369 -14.30 15.84 4.18
CA TYR A 369 -13.55 16.39 3.07
C TYR A 369 -14.27 17.56 2.42
N ARG A 370 -13.52 18.60 2.13
CA ARG A 370 -13.97 19.78 1.36
C ARG A 370 -12.91 20.14 0.34
N VAL A 371 -13.34 20.45 -0.86
CA VAL A 371 -12.44 20.95 -1.90
C VAL A 371 -11.89 22.31 -1.46
N PRO A 372 -10.56 22.52 -1.41
CA PRO A 372 -9.98 23.82 -1.12
C PRO A 372 -10.32 24.80 -2.26
N THR A 373 -11.21 25.75 -1.99
CA THR A 373 -11.69 26.72 -2.99
C THR A 373 -11.06 28.12 -2.84
N GLY A 374 -9.85 28.23 -2.29
CA GLY A 374 -9.17 29.51 -2.08
C GLY A 374 -10.00 30.48 -1.21
N ASP A 375 -10.16 31.74 -1.62
CA ASP A 375 -10.83 32.80 -0.86
C ASP A 375 -12.36 32.72 -0.81
N VAL A 376 -12.99 31.65 -1.34
CA VAL A 376 -14.46 31.48 -1.25
C VAL A 376 -14.82 30.92 0.14
N HIS A 377 -14.61 31.71 1.18
CA HIS A 377 -14.97 31.41 2.57
C HIS A 377 -16.49 31.29 2.82
N ASN A 378 -17.36 31.56 1.84
CA ASN A 378 -18.81 31.63 2.02
C ASN A 378 -19.58 30.31 1.88
N ALA A 379 -18.93 29.21 1.54
CA ALA A 379 -19.61 27.93 1.42
C ALA A 379 -19.69 27.21 2.77
N LYS A 380 -20.72 27.53 3.59
CA LYS A 380 -20.97 26.88 4.89
C LYS A 380 -21.26 25.38 4.76
N GLY A 381 -20.72 24.53 5.65
CA GLY A 381 -21.05 23.11 5.72
C GLY A 381 -19.91 22.23 6.24
N PHE A 382 -20.25 21.05 6.78
CA PHE A 382 -19.35 20.17 7.51
C PHE A 382 -18.60 19.14 6.67
N GLY A 383 -18.87 19.07 5.33
CA GLY A 383 -18.28 18.04 4.47
C GLY A 383 -18.81 16.62 4.73
N ILE A 384 -20.07 16.51 5.17
CA ILE A 384 -20.71 15.26 5.56
C ILE A 384 -21.73 14.82 4.51
N GLY A 385 -22.36 15.78 3.81
CA GLY A 385 -23.49 15.53 2.94
C GLY A 385 -23.20 14.48 1.86
N LEU A 386 -22.08 14.59 1.14
CA LEU A 386 -21.73 13.61 0.10
C LEU A 386 -21.29 12.26 0.67
N ALA A 387 -20.67 12.23 1.85
CA ALA A 387 -20.35 10.97 2.54
C ALA A 387 -21.63 10.22 2.94
N TYR A 388 -22.64 10.95 3.46
CA TYR A 388 -23.95 10.40 3.73
C TYR A 388 -24.63 9.88 2.46
N VAL A 389 -24.64 10.66 1.39
CA VAL A 389 -25.19 10.27 0.07
C VAL A 389 -24.60 8.96 -0.39
N LYS A 390 -23.27 8.85 -0.39
CA LYS A 390 -22.57 7.63 -0.80
C LYS A 390 -22.96 6.42 0.07
N GLN A 391 -22.98 6.59 1.39
CA GLN A 391 -23.32 5.53 2.33
C GLN A 391 -24.74 5.00 2.12
N ILE A 392 -25.72 5.89 1.95
CA ILE A 392 -27.12 5.47 1.72
C ILE A 392 -27.25 4.71 0.40
N ILE A 393 -26.62 5.20 -0.67
CA ILE A 393 -26.66 4.55 -1.99
C ILE A 393 -26.00 3.16 -1.92
N GLU A 394 -24.82 3.05 -1.28
CA GLU A 394 -24.11 1.77 -1.10
C GLU A 394 -24.91 0.78 -0.24
N ALA A 395 -25.60 1.25 0.81
CA ALA A 395 -26.48 0.42 1.64
C ALA A 395 -27.71 -0.14 0.89
N HIS A 396 -28.03 0.47 -0.24
CA HIS A 396 -29.09 0.02 -1.17
C HIS A 396 -28.49 -0.69 -2.41
N ASN A 397 -27.26 -1.21 -2.29
CA ASN A 397 -26.54 -1.90 -3.35
C ASN A 397 -26.34 -1.07 -4.62
N GLY A 398 -26.42 0.26 -4.50
CA GLY A 398 -26.19 1.20 -5.59
C GLY A 398 -24.75 1.70 -5.62
N THR A 399 -24.47 2.50 -6.64
CA THR A 399 -23.20 3.19 -6.80
C THR A 399 -23.43 4.67 -7.12
N ILE A 400 -22.54 5.53 -6.67
CA ILE A 400 -22.49 6.95 -7.05
C ILE A 400 -21.11 7.32 -7.52
N VAL A 401 -21.04 8.03 -8.63
CA VAL A 401 -19.81 8.59 -9.19
C VAL A 401 -20.04 10.05 -9.57
N VAL A 402 -18.96 10.83 -9.62
CA VAL A 402 -18.99 12.19 -10.11
C VAL A 402 -18.30 12.26 -11.48
N GLU A 403 -19.02 12.80 -12.46
CA GLU A 403 -18.55 13.11 -13.81
C GLU A 403 -18.55 14.63 -13.91
N SER A 404 -17.42 15.29 -13.64
CA SER A 404 -17.36 16.74 -13.59
C SER A 404 -16.10 17.25 -14.24
N THR A 405 -16.25 18.31 -15.03
CA THR A 405 -15.15 19.13 -15.55
C THR A 405 -15.14 20.47 -14.82
N SER A 406 -13.95 21.00 -14.53
CA SER A 406 -13.84 22.33 -13.92
C SER A 406 -14.51 23.36 -14.81
N ASP A 407 -15.31 24.23 -14.21
CA ASP A 407 -16.03 25.37 -14.83
C ASP A 407 -17.27 25.06 -15.67
N GLU A 408 -17.61 23.79 -15.92
CA GLU A 408 -18.79 23.36 -16.71
C GLU A 408 -19.94 22.81 -15.86
N GLY A 409 -19.78 22.81 -14.53
CA GLY A 409 -20.78 22.27 -13.61
C GLY A 409 -20.40 20.87 -13.09
N THR A 410 -21.32 20.25 -12.35
CA THR A 410 -21.14 18.93 -11.79
C THR A 410 -22.21 17.98 -12.30
N VAL A 411 -21.82 16.75 -12.58
CA VAL A 411 -22.75 15.66 -12.89
C VAL A 411 -22.50 14.54 -11.89
N PHE A 412 -23.51 14.25 -11.05
CA PHE A 412 -23.55 13.06 -10.23
C PHE A 412 -24.35 11.99 -10.93
N ARG A 413 -23.75 10.80 -11.11
CA ARG A 413 -24.41 9.62 -11.65
C ARG A 413 -24.63 8.62 -10.54
N ILE A 414 -25.90 8.28 -10.30
CA ILE A 414 -26.34 7.28 -9.33
C ILE A 414 -26.87 6.08 -10.08
N GLN A 415 -26.52 4.88 -9.67
CA GLN A 415 -27.04 3.64 -10.23
C GLN A 415 -27.62 2.79 -9.12
N LEU A 416 -28.87 2.36 -9.25
CA LEU A 416 -29.60 1.52 -8.29
C LEU A 416 -30.08 0.24 -8.98
N PRO A 417 -29.96 -0.93 -8.34
CA PRO A 417 -30.50 -2.17 -8.90
C PRO A 417 -32.03 -2.12 -8.89
N LEU A 418 -32.65 -2.67 -9.93
CA LEU A 418 -34.12 -2.80 -10.04
C LEU A 418 -34.65 -4.08 -9.37
N GLU A 419 -33.78 -5.04 -9.09
CA GLU A 419 -34.15 -6.30 -8.44
C GLU A 419 -34.09 -6.18 -6.92
N LYS A 420 -35.00 -6.88 -6.23
CA LYS A 420 -34.91 -7.10 -4.78
C LYS A 420 -33.69 -7.98 -4.50
N SER A 421 -32.69 -7.44 -3.84
CA SER A 421 -31.56 -8.24 -3.36
C SER A 421 -31.90 -8.92 -2.03
#